data_305f438fb687111d6428d60d15a96e1e
#
_entry.id   305f438fb687111d6428d60d15a96e1e
#
_cell.length_a   1.000
_cell.length_b   1.000
_cell.length_c   1.000
_cell.angle_alpha   90.00
_cell.angle_beta   90.00
_cell.angle_gamma   90.00
#
_symmetry.space_group_name_H-M   'P 1'
#
loop_
_entity.id
_entity.type
_entity.pdbx_description
1 polymer ?
#
loop_
_entity_poly.entity_id
_entity_poly.type
_entity_poly.pdbx_seq_one_letter_code
_entity_poly.pdbx_strand_id
1 'polypeptide(L)'
;MSTPVPEIDVHEAARRIQAGEALMVDVREPDEWALGRAPQASHLPLSALHPDQVPTDRPVLAMCRTGNRSGKAATQLAAAGVDVANVVGGMQAWHAAGLPVVVDGGAPGVVK
;
A
#
# COMPACT_ATOMS: atom_id res chain seq x y z
N MET A 1 15.82 -8.15 -18.94
CA MET A 1 14.44 -7.60 -18.84
C MET A 1 13.90 -7.87 -17.45
N SER A 2 13.33 -6.88 -16.82
CA SER A 2 12.70 -7.07 -15.52
C SER A 2 11.31 -7.67 -15.69
N THR A 3 10.94 -8.57 -14.78
CA THR A 3 9.59 -9.11 -14.73
C THR A 3 8.63 -8.02 -14.28
N PRO A 4 7.46 -7.85 -14.91
CA PRO A 4 6.47 -6.91 -14.42
C PRO A 4 6.05 -7.24 -12.98
N VAL A 5 5.83 -6.20 -12.19
CA VAL A 5 5.34 -6.37 -10.82
C VAL A 5 3.87 -6.82 -10.88
N PRO A 6 3.48 -7.84 -10.10
CA PRO A 6 2.08 -8.24 -10.02
C PRO A 6 1.19 -7.09 -9.55
N GLU A 7 -0.06 -7.09 -10.01
CA GLU A 7 -1.07 -6.12 -9.62
C GLU A 7 -2.27 -6.84 -9.03
N ILE A 8 -2.87 -6.27 -7.99
CA ILE A 8 -4.09 -6.79 -7.38
C ILE A 8 -5.08 -5.64 -7.18
N ASP A 9 -6.36 -5.96 -7.11
CA ASP A 9 -7.38 -4.96 -6.82
C ASP A 9 -7.55 -4.77 -5.31
N VAL A 10 -8.33 -3.74 -4.94
CA VAL A 10 -8.52 -3.39 -3.52
C VAL A 10 -9.30 -4.46 -2.74
N HIS A 11 -10.17 -5.21 -3.39
CA HIS A 11 -10.93 -6.27 -2.71
C HIS A 11 -10.00 -7.43 -2.31
N GLU A 12 -9.15 -7.86 -3.23
CA GLU A 12 -8.17 -8.91 -2.93
C GLU A 12 -7.14 -8.42 -1.91
N ALA A 13 -6.72 -7.16 -2.01
CA ALA A 13 -5.81 -6.56 -1.03
C ALA A 13 -6.43 -6.60 0.38
N ALA A 14 -7.68 -6.17 0.51
CA ALA A 14 -8.39 -6.18 1.79
C ALA A 14 -8.51 -7.59 2.36
N ARG A 15 -8.85 -8.56 1.52
CA ARG A 15 -8.95 -9.96 1.92
C ARG A 15 -7.63 -10.47 2.49
N ARG A 16 -6.53 -10.23 1.80
CA ARG A 16 -5.21 -10.72 2.21
C ARG A 16 -4.73 -10.07 3.51
N ILE A 17 -4.98 -8.77 3.66
CA ILE A 17 -4.61 -8.05 4.88
C ILE A 17 -5.40 -8.59 6.08
N GLN A 18 -6.72 -8.78 5.92
CA GLN A 18 -7.56 -9.30 6.99
C GLN A 18 -7.18 -10.73 7.39
N ALA A 19 -6.76 -11.54 6.43
CA ALA A 19 -6.32 -12.91 6.68
C ALA A 19 -4.90 -13.00 7.27
N GLY A 20 -4.19 -11.87 7.38
CA GLY A 20 -2.80 -11.87 7.85
C GLY A 20 -1.81 -12.41 6.84
N GLU A 21 -2.20 -12.52 5.56
CA GLU A 21 -1.39 -13.12 4.49
C GLU A 21 -0.47 -12.12 3.82
N ALA A 22 -0.66 -10.82 4.05
CA ALA A 22 0.12 -9.77 3.42
C ALA A 22 0.20 -8.54 4.30
N LEU A 23 1.23 -7.73 4.07
CA LEU A 23 1.44 -6.43 4.70
C LEU A 23 1.18 -5.33 3.70
N MET A 24 0.42 -4.31 4.09
CA MET A 24 0.23 -3.12 3.25
C MET A 24 1.23 -2.05 3.63
N VAL A 25 1.95 -1.52 2.63
CA VAL A 25 2.88 -0.42 2.79
C VAL A 25 2.37 0.75 1.97
N ASP A 26 1.99 1.82 2.65
CA ASP A 26 1.49 3.06 2.04
C ASP A 26 2.68 3.98 1.79
N VAL A 27 2.90 4.34 0.53
CA VAL A 27 4.07 5.13 0.12
C VAL A 27 3.73 6.59 -0.16
N ARG A 28 2.53 7.03 0.26
CA ARG A 28 2.11 8.43 0.12
C ARG A 28 2.91 9.34 1.05
N GLU A 29 2.81 10.65 0.80
CA GLU A 29 3.45 11.63 1.67
C GLU A 29 2.74 11.74 3.02
N PRO A 30 3.43 12.26 4.07
CA PRO A 30 2.86 12.32 5.42
C PRO A 30 1.53 13.08 5.53
N ASP A 31 1.33 14.15 4.76
CA ASP A 31 0.09 14.91 4.78
C ASP A 31 -1.10 14.10 4.25
N GLU A 32 -0.88 13.30 3.21
CA GLU A 32 -1.91 12.40 2.68
C GLU A 32 -2.25 11.30 3.70
N TRP A 33 -1.23 10.73 4.30
CA TRP A 33 -1.36 9.68 5.32
C TRP A 33 -2.16 10.17 6.53
N ALA A 34 -1.86 11.39 6.99
CA ALA A 34 -2.52 11.98 8.16
C ALA A 34 -4.01 12.20 7.96
N LEU A 35 -4.45 12.48 6.71
CA LEU A 35 -5.86 12.72 6.40
C LEU A 35 -6.70 11.43 6.38
N GLY A 36 -6.09 10.31 6.09
CA GLY A 36 -6.78 9.03 6.07
C GLY A 36 -5.97 7.93 5.40
N ARG A 37 -6.08 6.74 5.95
CA ARG A 37 -5.34 5.55 5.51
C ARG A 37 -6.11 4.29 5.76
N ALA A 38 -5.68 3.19 5.13
CA ALA A 38 -6.21 1.87 5.47
C ALA A 38 -5.77 1.50 6.89
N PRO A 39 -6.65 0.91 7.72
CA PRO A 39 -6.38 0.73 9.17
C PRO A 39 -5.13 -0.07 9.50
N GLN A 40 -4.75 -1.01 8.66
CA GLN A 40 -3.65 -1.93 8.94
C GLN A 40 -2.38 -1.61 8.15
N ALA A 41 -2.35 -0.47 7.46
CA ALA A 41 -1.21 -0.09 6.63
C ALA A 41 -0.06 0.45 7.49
N SER A 42 1.16 0.16 7.02
CA SER A 42 2.38 0.80 7.52
C SER A 42 2.76 1.92 6.58
N HIS A 43 3.37 2.98 7.09
CA HIS A 43 3.72 4.15 6.30
C HIS A 43 5.22 4.18 6.00
N LEU A 44 5.56 4.16 4.71
CA LEU A 44 6.92 4.36 4.21
C LEU A 44 6.86 5.25 2.97
N PRO A 45 6.96 6.58 3.12
CA PRO A 45 6.90 7.49 1.98
C PRO A 45 7.90 7.10 0.89
N LEU A 46 7.49 7.21 -0.37
CA LEU A 46 8.35 6.84 -1.50
C LEU A 46 9.70 7.57 -1.46
N SER A 47 9.70 8.82 -1.04
CA SER A 47 10.91 9.64 -0.95
C SER A 47 11.93 9.11 0.08
N ALA A 48 11.49 8.31 1.04
CA ALA A 48 12.34 7.75 2.09
C ALA A 48 12.36 6.21 2.05
N LEU A 49 11.83 5.63 0.99
CA LEU A 49 11.71 4.17 0.89
C LEU A 49 13.07 3.51 0.76
N HIS A 50 13.29 2.52 1.61
CA HIS A 50 14.47 1.66 1.53
C HIS A 50 14.03 0.21 1.72
N PRO A 51 14.46 -0.73 0.87
CA PRO A 51 14.02 -2.13 0.95
C PRO A 51 14.26 -2.78 2.31
N ASP A 52 15.32 -2.38 3.02
CA ASP A 52 15.66 -2.94 4.33
C ASP A 52 14.62 -2.61 5.41
N GLN A 53 13.76 -1.61 5.17
CA GLN A 53 12.72 -1.21 6.11
C GLN A 53 11.45 -2.05 5.98
N VAL A 54 11.39 -2.91 4.97
CA VAL A 54 10.21 -3.70 4.64
C VAL A 54 10.37 -5.10 5.19
N PRO A 55 9.41 -5.58 6.03
CA PRO A 55 9.46 -6.96 6.51
C PRO A 55 9.41 -7.98 5.39
N THR A 56 10.08 -9.12 5.58
CA THR A 56 10.19 -10.17 4.56
C THR A 56 9.42 -11.45 4.92
N ASP A 57 8.69 -11.44 6.02
CA ASP A 57 7.93 -12.60 6.50
C ASP A 57 6.61 -12.82 5.76
N ARG A 58 6.14 -11.83 5.02
CA ARG A 58 4.89 -11.89 4.26
C ARG A 58 5.02 -11.06 2.97
N PRO A 59 4.22 -11.39 1.94
CA PRO A 59 4.13 -10.54 0.75
C PRO A 59 3.72 -9.11 1.11
N VAL A 60 4.21 -8.14 0.35
CA VAL A 60 3.97 -6.72 0.55
C VAL A 60 3.01 -6.21 -0.51
N LEU A 61 2.05 -5.42 -0.10
CA LEU A 61 1.11 -4.73 -0.99
C LEU A 61 1.41 -3.24 -0.94
N ALA A 62 1.90 -2.70 -2.05
CA ALA A 62 2.26 -1.29 -2.15
C ALA A 62 1.03 -0.45 -2.49
N MET A 63 0.79 0.61 -1.71
CA MET A 63 -0.39 1.46 -1.79
C MET A 63 0.01 2.91 -1.94
N CYS A 64 -0.64 3.62 -2.86
CA CYS A 64 -0.59 5.08 -2.92
C CYS A 64 -1.99 5.62 -3.21
N ARG A 65 -2.10 6.85 -3.72
CA ARG A 65 -3.42 7.42 -3.98
C ARG A 65 -4.12 6.76 -5.16
N THR A 66 -3.41 6.57 -6.29
CA THR A 66 -4.00 6.07 -7.54
C THR A 66 -3.29 4.86 -8.14
N GLY A 67 -2.16 4.44 -7.58
CA GLY A 67 -1.38 3.29 -8.07
C GLY A 67 -0.08 3.64 -8.78
N ASN A 68 0.19 4.91 -9.07
CA ASN A 68 1.40 5.32 -9.82
C ASN A 68 2.67 5.28 -8.96
N ARG A 69 2.67 5.97 -7.83
CA ARG A 69 3.83 5.99 -6.91
C ARG A 69 4.09 4.62 -6.33
N SER A 70 3.03 3.90 -5.98
CA SER A 70 3.16 2.54 -5.46
C SER A 70 3.68 1.57 -6.51
N GLY A 71 3.37 1.80 -7.79
CA GLY A 71 3.97 1.04 -8.89
C GLY A 71 5.48 1.20 -8.94
N LYS A 72 5.97 2.43 -8.77
CA LYS A 72 7.41 2.71 -8.71
C LYS A 72 8.05 2.06 -7.48
N ALA A 73 7.40 2.18 -6.32
CA ALA A 73 7.87 1.56 -5.09
C ALA A 73 7.94 0.03 -5.24
N ALA A 74 6.89 -0.57 -5.82
CA ALA A 74 6.86 -2.01 -6.05
C ALA A 74 7.99 -2.46 -6.96
N THR A 75 8.30 -1.69 -8.01
CA THR A 75 9.42 -2.00 -8.91
C THR A 75 10.75 -1.97 -8.16
N GLN A 76 10.97 -0.95 -7.31
CA GLN A 76 12.18 -0.86 -6.49
C GLN A 76 12.31 -2.03 -5.52
N LEU A 77 11.22 -2.37 -4.85
CA LEU A 77 11.22 -3.45 -3.87
C LEU A 77 11.43 -4.81 -4.55
N ALA A 78 10.77 -5.04 -5.69
CA ALA A 78 10.95 -6.27 -6.45
C ALA A 78 12.40 -6.44 -6.92
N ALA A 79 13.03 -5.36 -7.36
CA ALA A 79 14.45 -5.39 -7.78
C ALA A 79 15.38 -5.75 -6.61
N ALA A 80 14.96 -5.48 -5.38
CA ALA A 80 15.71 -5.84 -4.17
C ALA A 80 15.32 -7.23 -3.61
N GLY A 81 14.49 -7.98 -4.33
CA GLY A 81 14.10 -9.33 -3.94
C GLY A 81 12.87 -9.43 -3.04
N VAL A 82 12.14 -8.33 -2.85
CA VAL A 82 10.93 -8.33 -2.03
C VAL A 82 9.76 -8.91 -2.85
N ASP A 83 8.98 -9.79 -2.23
CA ASP A 83 7.73 -10.27 -2.80
C ASP A 83 6.67 -9.17 -2.65
N VAL A 84 6.36 -8.48 -3.72
CA VAL A 84 5.52 -7.29 -3.69
C VAL A 84 4.53 -7.28 -4.85
N ALA A 85 3.34 -6.72 -4.59
CA ALA A 85 2.34 -6.43 -5.61
C ALA A 85 1.87 -4.98 -5.46
N ASN A 86 1.47 -4.36 -6.58
CA ASN A 86 0.90 -3.02 -6.58
C ASN A 86 -0.62 -3.10 -6.45
N VAL A 87 -1.21 -2.28 -5.59
CA VAL A 87 -2.67 -2.19 -5.44
C VAL A 87 -3.22 -1.23 -6.49
N VAL A 88 -3.93 -1.77 -7.47
CA VAL A 88 -4.47 -1.01 -8.59
C VAL A 88 -5.54 -0.03 -8.09
N GLY A 89 -5.46 1.21 -8.57
CA GLY A 89 -6.40 2.26 -8.20
C GLY A 89 -6.14 2.91 -6.84
N GLY A 90 -5.29 2.31 -6.01
CA GLY A 90 -4.82 2.90 -4.76
C GLY A 90 -5.93 3.24 -3.77
N MET A 91 -5.67 4.24 -2.94
CA MET A 91 -6.62 4.68 -1.91
C MET A 91 -7.93 5.24 -2.49
N GLN A 92 -7.90 5.78 -3.70
CA GLN A 92 -9.15 6.21 -4.36
C GLN A 92 -10.07 5.02 -4.61
N ALA A 93 -9.55 3.94 -5.16
CA ALA A 93 -10.34 2.73 -5.39
C ALA A 93 -10.76 2.07 -4.07
N TRP A 94 -9.88 2.07 -3.08
CA TRP A 94 -10.14 1.56 -1.73
C TRP A 94 -11.36 2.25 -1.12
N HIS A 95 -11.36 3.59 -1.12
CA HIS A 95 -12.45 4.39 -0.58
C HIS A 95 -13.74 4.19 -1.39
N ALA A 96 -13.64 4.19 -2.72
CA ALA A 96 -14.80 4.00 -3.60
C ALA A 96 -15.47 2.63 -3.41
N ALA A 97 -14.71 1.62 -3.00
CA ALA A 97 -15.22 0.29 -2.71
C ALA A 97 -15.87 0.19 -1.32
N GLY A 98 -15.92 1.28 -0.57
CA GLY A 98 -16.49 1.28 0.78
C GLY A 98 -15.59 0.67 1.84
N LEU A 99 -14.32 0.43 1.54
CA LEU A 99 -13.37 -0.11 2.51
C LEU A 99 -12.95 0.97 3.51
N PRO A 100 -12.60 0.59 4.76
CA PRO A 100 -12.39 1.60 5.80
C PRO A 100 -11.20 2.50 5.54
N VAL A 101 -11.39 3.80 5.78
CA VAL A 101 -10.35 4.83 5.76
C VAL A 101 -10.41 5.53 7.12
N VAL A 102 -9.31 5.53 7.85
CA VAL A 102 -9.28 6.00 9.24
C VAL A 102 -8.14 7.00 9.45
N VAL A 103 -8.27 7.78 10.52
CA VAL A 103 -7.21 8.63 11.08
C VAL A 103 -6.72 8.05 12.39
N ASP A 104 -5.78 8.70 13.05
CA ASP A 104 -5.32 8.30 14.38
C ASP A 104 -6.51 8.20 15.35
N GLY A 105 -6.54 7.14 16.14
CA GLY A 105 -7.65 6.87 17.04
C GLY A 105 -8.81 6.12 16.42
N GLY A 106 -8.77 5.85 15.10
CA GLY A 106 -9.76 5.01 14.42
C GLY A 106 -10.99 5.73 13.88
N ALA A 107 -11.07 7.06 14.01
CA ALA A 107 -12.18 7.83 13.44
C ALA A 107 -12.10 7.80 11.90
N PRO A 108 -13.24 8.00 11.20
CA PRO A 108 -13.23 8.04 9.73
C PRO A 108 -12.31 9.12 9.19
N GLY A 109 -11.54 8.76 8.16
CA GLY A 109 -10.65 9.67 7.44
C GLY A 109 -11.13 9.94 6.03
N VAL A 110 -10.36 10.76 5.30
CA VAL A 110 -10.64 11.10 3.91
C VAL A 110 -9.43 10.75 3.04
N VAL A 111 -9.68 10.53 1.75
CA VAL A 111 -8.63 10.36 0.76
C VAL A 111 -8.53 11.65 -0.04
N LYS A 112 -7.37 12.28 0.05
CA LYS A 112 -7.12 13.53 -0.68
C LYS A 112 -6.63 13.23 -2.08
#